data_1c4c5e2070a0205a21d4d3f7f82c5534
#
_entry.id   1c4c5e2070a0205a21d4d3f7f82c5534
#
_cell.length_a   1.000
_cell.length_b   1.000
_cell.length_c   1.000
_cell.angle_alpha   90.00
_cell.angle_beta   90.00
_cell.angle_gamma   90.00
#
_symmetry.space_group_name_H-M   'P 1'
#
loop_
_entity.id
_entity.type
_entity.pdbx_description
1 polymer ?
#
loop_
_entity_poly.entity_id
_entity_poly.type
_entity_poly.pdbx_seq_one_letter_code
_entity_poly.pdbx_strand_id
1 'polypeptide(L)'
;MLEPKGYNEVQEFGEYEKLAPGGHVLRILKVEETTSRNGDDMIKIYLDTDKTDKQPGFFKKRYDSDTRANKKWGCIVNQLVIDTKTGLASRGLKTFHTCVEKSNSSSFKLIWGDKYAANFKNKLIGGLFRNEEYEKQDGTTGWSVKCMAFHSVGAVLEGLEVPEDKHLDNAVAPGYPVTNSVVAAPPTNDIPLPDDNDYPF
;
A
#
# COMPACT_ATOMS: atom_id res chain seq x y z
N MET A 1 -41.86 13.28 -13.00
CA MET A 1 -41.08 12.28 -12.23
C MET A 1 -40.75 12.91 -10.88
N LEU A 2 -40.98 12.21 -9.78
CA LEU A 2 -40.54 12.70 -8.45
C LEU A 2 -39.09 12.45 -8.28
N GLU A 3 -38.41 13.34 -7.52
CA GLU A 3 -36.99 13.20 -7.20
C GLU A 3 -36.78 11.86 -6.44
N PRO A 4 -35.83 11.01 -6.88
CA PRO A 4 -35.50 9.77 -6.16
C PRO A 4 -34.95 10.04 -4.78
N LYS A 5 -35.28 9.19 -3.82
CA LYS A 5 -34.76 9.30 -2.45
C LYS A 5 -33.23 9.20 -2.46
N GLY A 6 -32.56 10.19 -1.86
CA GLY A 6 -31.09 10.23 -1.76
C GLY A 6 -30.38 10.74 -3.03
N TYR A 7 -31.11 11.35 -3.98
CA TYR A 7 -30.52 11.84 -5.24
C TYR A 7 -29.36 12.82 -4.99
N ASN A 8 -29.51 13.73 -4.04
CA ASN A 8 -28.48 14.73 -3.70
C ASN A 8 -27.35 14.17 -2.83
N GLU A 9 -27.49 12.94 -2.32
CA GLU A 9 -26.48 12.26 -1.49
C GLU A 9 -25.58 11.33 -2.33
N VAL A 10 -25.98 11.05 -3.57
CA VAL A 10 -25.24 10.18 -4.48
C VAL A 10 -24.17 11.00 -5.20
N GLN A 11 -22.91 10.57 -5.11
CA GLN A 11 -21.83 11.17 -5.89
C GLN A 11 -22.00 10.90 -7.39
N GLU A 12 -21.70 11.90 -8.20
CA GLU A 12 -21.69 11.75 -9.66
C GLU A 12 -20.67 10.69 -10.11
N PHE A 13 -20.99 10.00 -11.19
CA PHE A 13 -20.11 9.00 -11.75
C PHE A 13 -18.82 9.66 -12.28
N GLY A 14 -17.67 9.26 -11.72
CA GLY A 14 -16.35 9.79 -12.13
C GLY A 14 -15.68 10.75 -11.14
N GLU A 15 -16.38 11.28 -10.16
CA GLU A 15 -15.82 12.13 -9.10
C GLU A 15 -15.39 11.33 -7.88
N TYR A 16 -14.47 10.39 -8.06
CA TYR A 16 -13.88 9.71 -6.91
C TYR A 16 -12.67 10.49 -6.40
N GLU A 17 -12.76 10.91 -5.14
CA GLU A 17 -11.58 11.44 -4.43
C GLU A 17 -10.43 10.44 -4.54
N LYS A 18 -9.24 10.94 -4.91
CA LYS A 18 -8.01 10.15 -4.94
C LYS A 18 -7.21 10.45 -3.67
N LEU A 19 -6.58 9.42 -3.11
CA LEU A 19 -5.59 9.65 -2.06
C LEU A 19 -4.42 10.44 -2.66
N ALA A 20 -4.01 11.51 -2.02
CA ALA A 20 -2.85 12.28 -2.45
C ALA A 20 -1.57 11.45 -2.23
N PRO A 21 -0.56 11.49 -3.11
CA PRO A 21 0.74 10.92 -2.80
C PRO A 21 1.43 11.68 -1.66
N GLY A 22 2.38 11.02 -0.99
CA GLY A 22 3.12 11.57 0.15
C GLY A 22 2.77 10.93 1.49
N GLY A 23 3.14 11.61 2.58
CA GLY A 23 2.94 11.10 3.94
C GLY A 23 1.49 11.18 4.41
N HIS A 24 1.00 10.08 5.01
CA HIS A 24 -0.32 9.98 5.64
C HIS A 24 -0.23 9.39 7.04
N VAL A 25 -1.04 9.91 7.95
CA VAL A 25 -1.24 9.28 9.26
C VAL A 25 -2.26 8.17 9.12
N LEU A 26 -1.88 6.95 9.46
CA LEU A 26 -2.69 5.76 9.30
C LEU A 26 -3.09 5.17 10.64
N ARG A 27 -4.25 4.52 10.65
CA ARG A 27 -4.72 3.66 11.72
C ARG A 27 -4.71 2.21 11.27
N ILE A 28 -4.09 1.35 12.06
CA ILE A 28 -4.10 -0.09 11.84
C ILE A 28 -5.46 -0.63 12.29
N LEU A 29 -6.23 -1.18 11.36
CA LEU A 29 -7.53 -1.78 11.64
C LEU A 29 -7.37 -3.19 12.20
N LYS A 30 -6.53 -3.99 11.56
CA LYS A 30 -6.14 -5.32 12.00
C LYS A 30 -4.83 -5.76 11.34
N VAL A 31 -4.22 -6.76 11.92
CA VAL A 31 -3.13 -7.54 11.33
C VAL A 31 -3.58 -8.98 11.27
N GLU A 32 -3.25 -9.68 10.21
CA GLU A 32 -3.51 -11.11 10.01
C GLU A 32 -2.20 -11.82 9.73
N GLU A 33 -1.94 -12.89 10.45
CA GLU A 33 -0.84 -13.82 10.17
C GLU A 33 -1.29 -14.78 9.06
N THR A 34 -0.46 -14.97 8.04
CA THR A 34 -0.78 -15.77 6.85
C THR A 34 0.51 -16.27 6.21
N THR A 35 0.39 -16.95 5.09
CA THR A 35 1.54 -17.38 4.28
C THR A 35 1.47 -16.76 2.90
N SER A 36 2.65 -16.53 2.29
CA SER A 36 2.77 -16.14 0.89
C SER A 36 2.38 -17.30 -0.04
N ARG A 37 2.30 -17.05 -1.34
CA ARG A 37 2.09 -18.12 -2.33
C ARG A 37 3.18 -19.18 -2.30
N ASN A 38 4.39 -18.79 -1.91
CA ASN A 38 5.55 -19.67 -1.82
C ASN A 38 5.63 -20.42 -0.46
N GLY A 39 4.67 -20.17 0.45
CA GLY A 39 4.63 -20.78 1.77
C GLY A 39 5.42 -20.02 2.84
N ASP A 40 5.97 -18.83 2.54
CA ASP A 40 6.71 -18.04 3.51
C ASP A 40 5.76 -17.36 4.51
N ASP A 41 6.17 -17.25 5.75
CA ASP A 41 5.40 -16.53 6.78
C ASP A 41 5.28 -15.06 6.46
N MET A 42 4.05 -14.55 6.48
CA MET A 42 3.71 -13.18 6.10
C MET A 42 2.63 -12.63 7.02
N ILE A 43 2.61 -11.32 7.20
CA ILE A 43 1.50 -10.61 7.82
C ILE A 43 0.80 -9.71 6.79
N LYS A 44 -0.53 -9.64 6.88
CA LYS A 44 -1.36 -8.66 6.15
C LYS A 44 -1.78 -7.57 7.11
N ILE A 45 -1.44 -6.34 6.78
CA ILE A 45 -1.70 -5.15 7.59
C ILE A 45 -2.80 -4.35 6.90
N TYR A 46 -3.98 -4.26 7.53
CA TYR A 46 -5.13 -3.50 7.04
C TYR A 46 -5.11 -2.10 7.63
N LEU A 47 -5.12 -1.11 6.77
CA LEU A 47 -4.90 0.28 7.13
C LEU A 47 -6.06 1.16 6.65
N ASP A 48 -6.34 2.22 7.41
CA ASP A 48 -7.15 3.34 6.96
C ASP A 48 -6.45 4.65 7.35
N THR A 49 -6.75 5.74 6.65
CA THR A 49 -6.26 7.05 7.07
C THR A 49 -6.92 7.46 8.38
N ASP A 50 -6.11 7.91 9.34
CA ASP A 50 -6.61 8.30 10.66
C ASP A 50 -7.48 9.55 10.60
N LYS A 51 -8.28 9.76 11.63
CA LYS A 51 -9.12 10.97 11.77
C LYS A 51 -8.32 12.28 11.80
N THR A 52 -7.04 12.22 12.12
CA THR A 52 -6.12 13.35 12.14
C THR A 52 -5.38 13.57 10.83
N ASP A 53 -5.58 12.68 9.86
CA ASP A 53 -5.00 12.81 8.53
C ASP A 53 -5.70 13.89 7.71
N LYS A 54 -5.00 14.43 6.69
CA LYS A 54 -5.56 15.39 5.73
C LYS A 54 -6.74 14.84 4.91
N GLN A 55 -6.84 13.51 4.76
CA GLN A 55 -7.92 12.79 4.08
C GLN A 55 -8.48 11.68 5.01
N PRO A 56 -9.23 12.04 6.07
CA PRO A 56 -9.60 11.11 7.14
C PRO A 56 -10.59 10.05 6.66
N GLY A 57 -10.34 8.78 7.03
CA GLY A 57 -11.22 7.64 6.73
C GLY A 57 -11.35 7.34 5.23
N PHE A 58 -10.33 7.64 4.44
CA PHE A 58 -10.36 7.56 2.98
C PHE A 58 -10.71 6.15 2.49
N PHE A 59 -10.02 5.13 2.99
CA PHE A 59 -10.25 3.75 2.50
C PHE A 59 -11.59 3.19 2.96
N LYS A 60 -12.03 3.59 4.16
CA LYS A 60 -13.37 3.23 4.66
C LYS A 60 -14.47 3.85 3.80
N LYS A 61 -14.41 5.15 3.53
CA LYS A 61 -15.37 5.84 2.67
C LYS A 61 -15.44 5.18 1.29
N ARG A 62 -14.28 4.91 0.69
CA ARG A 62 -14.21 4.24 -0.60
C ARG A 62 -14.79 2.82 -0.56
N TYR A 63 -14.52 2.06 0.51
CA TYR A 63 -15.07 0.72 0.69
C TYR A 63 -16.59 0.76 0.87
N ASP A 64 -17.12 1.71 1.65
CA ASP A 64 -18.56 1.83 1.91
C ASP A 64 -19.31 2.26 0.63
N SER A 65 -18.75 3.12 -0.19
CA SER A 65 -19.32 3.57 -1.47
C SER A 65 -19.26 2.51 -2.58
N ASP A 66 -18.45 1.48 -2.46
CA ASP A 66 -18.35 0.40 -3.43
C ASP A 66 -19.54 -0.55 -3.28
N THR A 67 -20.38 -0.62 -4.31
CA THR A 67 -21.61 -1.47 -4.32
C THR A 67 -21.36 -2.88 -4.81
N ARG A 68 -20.13 -3.23 -5.26
CA ARG A 68 -19.82 -4.56 -5.78
C ARG A 68 -19.88 -5.62 -4.69
N ALA A 69 -20.43 -6.78 -4.99
CA ALA A 69 -20.56 -7.89 -4.03
C ALA A 69 -19.18 -8.42 -3.54
N ASN A 70 -18.15 -8.33 -4.39
CA ASN A 70 -16.79 -8.81 -4.11
C ASN A 70 -15.81 -7.68 -3.81
N LYS A 71 -16.29 -6.57 -3.23
CA LYS A 71 -15.44 -5.44 -2.88
C LYS A 71 -14.32 -5.82 -1.92
N LYS A 72 -13.15 -5.23 -2.13
CA LYS A 72 -11.94 -5.47 -1.35
C LYS A 72 -11.51 -4.22 -0.62
N TRP A 73 -10.85 -4.40 0.53
CA TRP A 73 -10.24 -3.29 1.25
C TRP A 73 -9.14 -2.65 0.42
N GLY A 74 -9.10 -1.33 0.37
CA GLY A 74 -8.26 -0.57 -0.55
C GLY A 74 -6.81 -0.38 -0.09
N CYS A 75 -6.48 -0.62 1.19
CA CYS A 75 -5.12 -0.49 1.70
C CYS A 75 -4.73 -1.70 2.55
N ILE A 76 -4.07 -2.65 1.93
CA ILE A 76 -3.50 -3.82 2.57
C ILE A 76 -2.01 -3.85 2.21
N VAL A 77 -1.16 -3.90 3.23
CA VAL A 77 0.28 -4.08 3.06
C VAL A 77 0.63 -5.51 3.48
N ASN A 78 1.27 -6.23 2.57
CA ASN A 78 1.79 -7.56 2.82
C ASN A 78 3.26 -7.43 3.24
N GLN A 79 3.62 -8.05 4.38
CA GLN A 79 4.98 -7.98 4.91
C GLN A 79 5.48 -9.37 5.27
N LEU A 80 6.57 -9.80 4.63
CA LEU A 80 7.24 -11.05 5.00
C LEU A 80 7.79 -10.95 6.41
N VAL A 81 7.67 -12.05 7.16
CA VAL A 81 8.20 -12.17 8.52
C VAL A 81 9.71 -12.42 8.47
N ILE A 82 10.12 -13.30 7.56
CA ILE A 82 11.51 -13.74 7.39
C ILE A 82 12.01 -13.27 6.01
N ASP A 83 13.22 -12.81 5.96
CA ASP A 83 13.96 -12.58 4.72
C ASP A 83 14.39 -13.95 4.16
N THR A 84 13.84 -14.33 3.02
CA THR A 84 14.05 -15.66 2.41
C THR A 84 15.49 -15.91 1.98
N LYS A 85 16.29 -14.85 1.78
CA LYS A 85 17.71 -14.96 1.40
C LYS A 85 18.61 -15.21 2.60
N THR A 86 18.28 -14.62 3.73
CA THR A 86 19.14 -14.67 4.93
C THR A 86 18.62 -15.60 6.03
N GLY A 87 17.33 -15.97 6.00
CA GLY A 87 16.66 -16.71 7.06
C GLY A 87 16.44 -15.91 8.35
N LEU A 88 16.74 -14.61 8.35
CA LEU A 88 16.56 -13.73 9.50
C LEU A 88 15.26 -12.93 9.38
N ALA A 89 14.86 -12.28 10.48
CA ALA A 89 13.71 -11.38 10.47
C ALA A 89 13.86 -10.33 9.36
N SER A 90 12.78 -10.09 8.60
CA SER A 90 12.82 -9.14 7.50
C SER A 90 12.99 -7.70 8.01
N ARG A 91 13.71 -6.88 7.22
CA ARG A 91 13.88 -5.45 7.54
C ARG A 91 12.54 -4.71 7.56
N GLY A 92 11.64 -5.06 6.65
CA GLY A 92 10.31 -4.45 6.58
C GLY A 92 9.49 -4.72 7.83
N LEU A 93 9.49 -5.96 8.37
CA LEU A 93 8.84 -6.28 9.63
C LEU A 93 9.43 -5.45 10.78
N LYS A 94 10.76 -5.37 10.86
CA LYS A 94 11.42 -4.55 11.91
C LYS A 94 11.06 -3.08 11.79
N THR A 95 11.02 -2.54 10.56
CA THR A 95 10.61 -1.16 10.31
C THR A 95 9.17 -0.93 10.74
N PHE A 96 8.24 -1.82 10.36
CA PHE A 96 6.85 -1.76 10.79
C PHE A 96 6.71 -1.67 12.31
N HIS A 97 7.34 -2.60 13.05
CA HIS A 97 7.30 -2.59 14.52
C HIS A 97 7.84 -1.30 15.12
N THR A 98 9.02 -0.87 14.67
CA THR A 98 9.67 0.35 15.16
C THR A 98 8.81 1.59 14.89
N CYS A 99 8.16 1.66 13.72
CA CYS A 99 7.26 2.78 13.38
C CYS A 99 6.01 2.78 14.24
N VAL A 100 5.41 1.61 14.53
CA VAL A 100 4.28 1.53 15.46
C VAL A 100 4.69 1.94 16.87
N GLU A 101 5.80 1.44 17.38
CA GLU A 101 6.32 1.81 18.71
C GLU A 101 6.55 3.32 18.83
N LYS A 102 7.18 3.94 17.85
CA LYS A 102 7.44 5.39 17.83
C LYS A 102 6.19 6.24 17.64
N SER A 103 5.14 5.69 17.04
CA SER A 103 3.89 6.41 16.73
C SER A 103 2.85 6.37 17.85
N ASN A 104 3.07 5.54 18.86
CA ASN A 104 2.13 5.34 19.96
C ASN A 104 2.75 5.67 21.31
N SER A 105 1.98 5.56 22.38
CA SER A 105 2.48 5.90 23.72
C SER A 105 3.68 5.03 24.11
N SER A 106 4.57 5.58 24.94
CA SER A 106 5.73 4.87 25.50
C SER A 106 5.39 3.59 26.29
N SER A 107 4.12 3.41 26.65
CA SER A 107 3.61 2.18 27.26
C SER A 107 3.31 1.06 26.25
N PHE A 108 3.28 1.36 24.94
CA PHE A 108 3.11 0.32 23.95
C PHE A 108 4.38 -0.52 23.85
N LYS A 109 4.24 -1.83 24.05
CA LYS A 109 5.30 -2.82 23.84
C LYS A 109 4.77 -3.95 22.99
N LEU A 110 5.56 -4.37 22.03
CA LEU A 110 5.25 -5.51 21.20
C LEU A 110 5.21 -6.80 22.03
N ILE A 111 4.12 -7.56 21.90
CA ILE A 111 3.96 -8.87 22.53
C ILE A 111 3.98 -9.92 21.43
N TRP A 112 4.84 -10.91 21.55
CA TRP A 112 4.93 -12.05 20.65
C TRP A 112 3.99 -13.19 21.06
N GLY A 113 3.77 -14.16 20.18
CA GLY A 113 2.91 -15.32 20.40
C GLY A 113 1.45 -15.06 20.04
N ASP A 114 0.51 -15.80 20.62
CA ASP A 114 -0.91 -15.84 20.25
C ASP A 114 -1.62 -14.47 20.21
N LYS A 115 -1.08 -13.48 20.90
CA LYS A 115 -1.62 -12.12 20.94
C LYS A 115 -0.91 -11.16 20.01
N TYR A 116 0.02 -11.63 19.19
CA TYR A 116 0.81 -10.76 18.32
C TYR A 116 -0.04 -9.84 17.45
N ALA A 117 -0.93 -10.40 16.65
CA ALA A 117 -1.78 -9.62 15.75
C ALA A 117 -2.69 -8.61 16.48
N ALA A 118 -3.17 -8.96 17.69
CA ALA A 118 -4.05 -8.12 18.48
C ALA A 118 -3.37 -6.84 19.02
N ASN A 119 -2.02 -6.84 19.16
CA ASN A 119 -1.28 -5.67 19.61
C ASN A 119 -1.51 -4.42 18.76
N PHE A 120 -1.70 -4.63 17.47
CA PHE A 120 -1.69 -3.55 16.49
C PHE A 120 -3.05 -2.89 16.29
N LYS A 121 -4.14 -3.51 16.74
CA LYS A 121 -5.49 -2.96 16.54
C LYS A 121 -5.61 -1.55 17.10
N ASN A 122 -6.10 -0.63 16.26
CA ASN A 122 -6.27 0.80 16.57
C ASN A 122 -4.97 1.56 16.86
N LYS A 123 -3.79 1.00 16.58
CA LYS A 123 -2.52 1.72 16.71
C LYS A 123 -2.31 2.62 15.49
N LEU A 124 -1.56 3.70 15.70
CA LEU A 124 -1.19 4.65 14.66
C LEU A 124 0.15 4.25 14.04
N ILE A 125 0.31 4.59 12.77
CA ILE A 125 1.55 4.47 12.02
C ILE A 125 1.56 5.53 10.91
N GLY A 126 2.72 5.96 10.48
CA GLY A 126 2.86 6.76 9.27
C GLY A 126 3.02 5.86 8.05
N GLY A 127 2.45 6.26 6.92
CA GLY A 127 2.66 5.61 5.62
C GLY A 127 3.08 6.63 4.58
N LEU A 128 4.05 6.27 3.75
CA LEU A 128 4.46 7.04 2.59
C LEU A 128 3.85 6.42 1.34
N PHE A 129 3.11 7.22 0.59
CA PHE A 129 2.37 6.77 -0.59
C PHE A 129 2.94 7.40 -1.86
N ARG A 130 2.94 6.63 -2.94
CA ARG A 130 3.25 7.12 -4.29
C ARG A 130 2.22 6.61 -5.29
N ASN A 131 2.17 7.27 -6.43
CA ASN A 131 1.44 6.77 -7.58
C ASN A 131 2.24 5.64 -8.24
N GLU A 132 1.53 4.56 -8.58
CA GLU A 132 2.07 3.46 -9.39
C GLU A 132 1.17 3.25 -10.60
N GLU A 133 1.78 3.23 -11.77
CA GLU A 133 1.10 2.92 -13.02
C GLU A 133 0.87 1.41 -13.11
N TYR A 134 -0.30 1.00 -13.59
CA TYR A 134 -0.64 -0.40 -13.80
C TYR A 134 -1.36 -0.58 -15.13
N GLU A 135 -1.22 -1.75 -15.72
CA GLU A 135 -1.95 -2.14 -16.93
C GLU A 135 -3.33 -2.68 -16.55
N LYS A 136 -4.37 -2.20 -17.24
CA LYS A 136 -5.72 -2.71 -17.12
C LYS A 136 -5.92 -3.89 -18.04
N GLN A 137 -6.99 -4.67 -17.79
CA GLN A 137 -7.33 -5.84 -18.61
C GLN A 137 -7.60 -5.53 -20.11
N ASP A 138 -7.91 -4.29 -20.42
CA ASP A 138 -8.14 -3.79 -21.78
C ASP A 138 -6.85 -3.30 -22.47
N GLY A 139 -5.68 -3.47 -21.83
CA GLY A 139 -4.38 -3.02 -22.33
C GLY A 139 -4.11 -1.52 -22.16
N THR A 140 -5.05 -0.75 -21.59
CA THR A 140 -4.80 0.66 -21.23
C THR A 140 -4.13 0.74 -19.89
N THR A 141 -3.43 1.86 -19.61
CA THR A 141 -2.81 2.09 -18.30
C THR A 141 -3.72 2.86 -17.36
N GLY A 142 -3.48 2.73 -16.08
CA GLY A 142 -4.14 3.47 -15.01
C GLY A 142 -3.16 3.77 -13.89
N TRP A 143 -3.56 4.60 -12.95
CA TRP A 143 -2.76 4.97 -11.79
C TRP A 143 -3.44 4.52 -10.50
N SER A 144 -2.66 3.93 -9.60
CA SER A 144 -3.08 3.59 -8.25
C SER A 144 -2.12 4.20 -7.24
N VAL A 145 -2.63 4.58 -6.07
CA VAL A 145 -1.79 5.08 -4.98
C VAL A 145 -1.52 3.93 -4.02
N LYS A 146 -0.24 3.61 -3.81
CA LYS A 146 0.19 2.49 -2.95
C LYS A 146 1.07 2.98 -1.80
N CYS A 147 0.92 2.36 -0.64
CA CYS A 147 1.82 2.54 0.49
C CYS A 147 3.14 1.84 0.19
N MET A 148 4.21 2.59 0.05
CA MET A 148 5.54 2.07 -0.28
C MET A 148 6.46 1.88 0.92
N ALA A 149 6.23 2.63 2.00
CA ALA A 149 7.07 2.56 3.19
C ALA A 149 6.32 2.98 4.45
N PHE A 150 6.74 2.42 5.60
CA PHE A 150 6.26 2.84 6.90
C PHE A 150 7.21 3.85 7.54
N HIS A 151 6.64 4.82 8.22
CA HIS A 151 7.32 5.85 8.99
C HIS A 151 6.65 6.04 10.36
N SER A 152 7.27 6.76 11.26
CA SER A 152 6.58 7.22 12.46
C SER A 152 5.59 8.34 12.11
N VAL A 153 4.52 8.47 12.90
CA VAL A 153 3.57 9.60 12.75
C VAL A 153 4.31 10.94 12.87
N GLY A 154 5.29 11.05 13.78
CA GLY A 154 6.11 12.25 13.92
C GLY A 154 6.79 12.64 12.59
N ALA A 155 7.45 11.69 11.92
CA ALA A 155 8.10 11.96 10.63
C ALA A 155 7.09 12.39 9.54
N VAL A 156 5.88 11.83 9.53
CA VAL A 156 4.84 12.27 8.60
C VAL A 156 4.42 13.72 8.86
N LEU A 157 4.27 14.09 10.14
CA LEU A 157 3.86 15.45 10.53
C LEU A 157 4.97 16.50 10.30
N GLU A 158 6.23 16.10 10.41
CA GLU A 158 7.39 16.94 10.05
C GLU A 158 7.49 17.19 8.55
N GLY A 159 6.87 16.34 7.74
CA GLY A 159 6.86 16.39 6.29
C GLY A 159 7.82 15.38 5.67
N LEU A 160 7.28 14.49 4.86
CA LEU A 160 8.06 13.55 4.04
C LEU A 160 8.09 14.05 2.60
N GLU A 161 9.25 13.89 1.96
CA GLU A 161 9.35 14.13 0.52
C GLU A 161 8.39 13.20 -0.24
N VAL A 162 7.66 13.77 -1.19
CA VAL A 162 6.74 13.00 -2.02
C VAL A 162 7.56 12.19 -3.01
N PRO A 163 7.43 10.85 -3.03
CA PRO A 163 8.21 10.03 -3.94
C PRO A 163 7.80 10.26 -5.39
N GLU A 164 8.75 10.06 -6.30
CA GLU A 164 8.46 10.04 -7.73
C GLU A 164 7.45 8.97 -8.09
N ASP A 165 6.60 9.25 -9.08
CA ASP A 165 5.65 8.28 -9.61
C ASP A 165 6.38 7.09 -10.23
N LYS A 166 5.90 5.89 -9.95
CA LYS A 166 6.44 4.66 -10.55
C LYS A 166 5.69 4.35 -11.84
N HIS A 167 6.38 4.47 -12.95
CA HIS A 167 5.88 4.06 -14.27
C HIS A 167 6.07 2.56 -14.50
N LEU A 168 5.27 2.00 -15.40
CA LEU A 168 5.52 0.64 -15.92
C LEU A 168 6.84 0.66 -16.71
N ASP A 169 7.69 -0.34 -16.50
CA ASP A 169 9.01 -0.46 -17.13
C ASP A 169 8.97 -0.52 -18.68
N ASN A 170 7.79 -0.73 -19.26
CA ASN A 170 7.55 -0.73 -20.69
C ASN A 170 6.98 0.58 -21.25
N ALA A 171 6.77 1.60 -20.43
CA ALA A 171 6.34 2.91 -20.91
C ALA A 171 7.55 3.62 -21.53
N VAL A 172 7.67 3.54 -22.87
CA VAL A 172 8.56 4.41 -23.63
C VAL A 172 8.13 5.84 -23.36
N ALA A 173 8.95 6.60 -22.62
CA ALA A 173 8.71 8.02 -22.38
C ALA A 173 8.52 8.73 -23.74
N PRO A 174 7.45 9.49 -23.96
CA PRO A 174 7.27 10.20 -25.21
C PRO A 174 8.35 11.29 -25.31
N GLY A 175 9.37 11.05 -26.13
CA GLY A 175 10.24 12.15 -26.56
C GLY A 175 11.74 11.95 -26.63
N TYR A 176 12.29 10.74 -26.54
CA TYR A 176 13.71 10.54 -26.86
C TYR A 176 13.89 9.72 -28.14
N PRO A 177 14.67 10.20 -29.12
CA PRO A 177 14.92 9.45 -30.36
C PRO A 177 15.77 8.23 -30.04
N VAL A 178 15.26 7.04 -30.42
CA VAL A 178 15.97 5.76 -30.30
C VAL A 178 17.11 5.75 -31.31
N THR A 179 18.34 5.91 -30.85
CA THR A 179 19.51 5.54 -31.66
C THR A 179 19.64 4.03 -31.62
N ASN A 180 19.41 3.37 -32.77
CA ASN A 180 19.64 1.95 -32.97
C ASN A 180 21.11 1.62 -32.72
N SER A 181 21.43 1.09 -31.56
CA SER A 181 22.66 0.35 -31.31
C SER A 181 22.28 -1.12 -31.11
N VAL A 182 22.51 -1.93 -32.13
CA VAL A 182 22.38 -3.38 -32.04
C VAL A 182 23.50 -3.89 -31.12
N VAL A 183 23.16 -4.21 -29.89
CA VAL A 183 24.03 -5.00 -29.01
C VAL A 183 23.30 -6.34 -28.80
N ALA A 184 24.02 -7.41 -29.15
CA ALA A 184 23.55 -8.80 -29.05
C ALA A 184 23.19 -9.11 -27.57
N ALA A 185 22.01 -9.68 -27.37
CA ALA A 185 21.51 -10.09 -26.07
C ALA A 185 22.30 -11.29 -25.54
N PRO A 186 22.65 -11.29 -24.24
CA PRO A 186 23.08 -12.51 -23.57
C PRO A 186 21.88 -13.46 -23.32
N PRO A 187 22.11 -14.77 -23.15
CA PRO A 187 21.05 -15.76 -23.06
C PRO A 187 20.19 -15.54 -21.81
N THR A 188 18.89 -15.51 -22.03
CA THR A 188 17.86 -15.39 -20.99
C THR A 188 17.83 -16.64 -20.12
N ASN A 189 18.16 -16.49 -18.84
CA ASN A 189 17.68 -17.40 -17.81
C ASN A 189 16.28 -16.92 -17.42
N ASP A 190 15.27 -17.71 -17.76
CA ASP A 190 13.88 -17.50 -17.34
C ASP A 190 13.77 -17.57 -15.81
N ILE A 191 13.79 -16.40 -15.17
CA ILE A 191 13.32 -16.25 -13.79
C ILE A 191 11.89 -15.73 -13.89
N PRO A 192 10.88 -16.47 -13.40
CA PRO A 192 9.51 -15.97 -13.38
C PRO A 192 9.46 -14.67 -12.58
N LEU A 193 8.93 -13.62 -13.20
CA LEU A 193 8.68 -12.35 -12.50
C LEU A 193 7.66 -12.59 -11.38
N PRO A 194 7.93 -12.12 -10.14
CA PRO A 194 6.94 -12.20 -9.09
C PRO A 194 5.76 -11.29 -9.42
N ASP A 195 4.56 -11.79 -9.17
CA ASP A 195 3.30 -11.07 -9.31
C ASP A 195 3.30 -9.79 -8.46
N ASP A 196 2.70 -8.71 -8.95
CA ASP A 196 2.67 -7.34 -8.38
C ASP A 196 2.16 -7.21 -6.92
N ASN A 197 1.87 -8.33 -6.25
CA ASN A 197 1.44 -8.39 -4.84
C ASN A 197 2.51 -8.91 -3.87
N ASP A 198 3.70 -9.28 -4.33
CA ASP A 198 4.70 -9.99 -3.53
C ASP A 198 5.96 -9.15 -3.20
N TYR A 199 5.96 -7.82 -3.43
CA TYR A 199 7.11 -7.00 -3.03
C TYR A 199 7.04 -6.65 -1.54
N PRO A 200 7.97 -7.16 -0.71
CA PRO A 200 8.22 -6.60 0.60
C PRO A 200 8.96 -5.27 0.45
N PHE A 201 8.58 -4.30 1.24
CA PHE A 201 9.29 -3.03 1.39
C PHE A 201 10.68 -3.24 1.98
#